data_36d8560396b756d141b65b4cd420fe34
#
_entry.id   36d8560396b756d141b65b4cd420fe34
#
_cell.length_a   1.000
_cell.length_b   1.000
_cell.length_c   1.000
_cell.angle_alpha   90.00
_cell.angle_beta   90.00
_cell.angle_gamma   90.00
#
_symmetry.space_group_name_H-M   'P 1'
#
loop_
_entity.id
_entity.type
_entity.pdbx_description
1 polymer ?
#
loop_
_entity_poly.entity_id
_entity_poly.type
_entity_poly.pdbx_seq_one_letter_code
_entity_poly.pdbx_strand_id
1 'polypeptide(L)'
;MALKKDFVKFDKVDKSYDGKVLVVKDLQLDIEEGEFVTMLGPSGSGKTTCLMMLAGFETPTNGEIYLDGKAISSIPPHKRGIGMVFQNYALFPHMTVYENLAFPLRVRKIPKDEADKKIDKALSMVSLQGFASRMPGPVSYTHLRAHETRYD
;
A
#
# COMPACT_ATOMS: atom_id res chain seq x y z
N MET A 1 4.92 25.20 -9.40
CA MET A 1 3.73 24.90 -8.59
C MET A 1 4.26 24.59 -7.20
N ALA A 2 3.82 25.27 -6.15
CA ALA A 2 4.32 25.02 -4.80
C ALA A 2 3.79 23.66 -4.33
N LEU A 3 4.68 22.81 -3.78
CA LEU A 3 4.29 21.53 -3.19
C LEU A 3 3.38 21.79 -1.96
N LYS A 4 2.38 20.95 -1.77
CA LYS A 4 1.46 21.06 -0.63
C LYS A 4 2.15 20.49 0.61
N LYS A 5 2.29 21.30 1.66
CA LYS A 5 2.99 20.93 2.90
C LYS A 5 2.25 19.90 3.77
N ASP A 6 0.93 19.78 3.61
CA ASP A 6 0.05 18.89 4.37
C ASP A 6 -0.78 18.02 3.41
N PHE A 7 -0.09 17.40 2.43
CA PHE A 7 -0.74 16.53 1.45
C PHE A 7 -1.38 15.30 2.10
N VAL A 8 -0.67 14.67 3.05
CA VAL A 8 -1.25 13.69 3.99
C VAL A 8 -1.13 14.27 5.39
N LYS A 9 -2.22 14.31 6.13
CA LYS A 9 -2.25 14.81 7.50
C LYS A 9 -2.97 13.84 8.42
N PHE A 10 -2.30 13.46 9.50
CA PHE A 10 -2.92 12.84 10.67
C PHE A 10 -3.14 13.93 11.72
N ASP A 11 -4.38 14.13 12.13
CA ASP A 11 -4.75 15.14 13.11
C ASP A 11 -5.31 14.50 14.37
N LYS A 12 -4.48 14.44 15.42
CA LYS A 12 -4.81 13.87 16.74
C LYS A 12 -5.42 12.48 16.67
N VAL A 13 -4.80 11.62 15.86
CA VAL A 13 -5.34 10.28 15.58
C VAL A 13 -5.01 9.33 16.72
N ASP A 14 -6.05 8.72 17.27
CA ASP A 14 -5.97 7.61 18.21
C ASP A 14 -6.48 6.32 17.56
N LYS A 15 -5.92 5.18 17.97
CA LYS A 15 -6.45 3.86 17.64
C LYS A 15 -6.42 2.94 18.85
N SER A 16 -7.56 2.40 19.18
CA SER A 16 -7.75 1.29 20.11
C SER A 16 -8.56 0.18 19.46
N TYR A 17 -8.23 -1.08 19.74
CA TYR A 17 -8.99 -2.23 19.27
C TYR A 17 -9.97 -2.76 20.34
N ASP A 18 -9.67 -2.52 21.62
CA ASP A 18 -10.43 -3.01 22.78
C ASP A 18 -11.15 -1.89 23.54
N GLY A 19 -10.96 -0.64 23.10
CA GLY A 19 -11.49 0.55 23.79
C GLY A 19 -10.74 0.93 25.08
N LYS A 20 -9.68 0.20 25.45
CA LYS A 20 -8.92 0.43 26.68
C LYS A 20 -7.50 0.84 26.43
N VAL A 21 -6.80 0.14 25.52
CA VAL A 21 -5.39 0.39 25.21
C VAL A 21 -5.28 1.08 23.86
N LEU A 22 -4.57 2.21 23.83
CA LEU A 22 -4.25 2.92 22.59
C LEU A 22 -3.01 2.31 21.96
N VAL A 23 -3.17 1.72 20.77
CA VAL A 23 -2.07 1.24 19.91
C VAL A 23 -1.40 2.42 19.20
N VAL A 24 -2.19 3.42 18.84
CA VAL A 24 -1.74 4.72 18.32
C VAL A 24 -2.36 5.79 19.23
N LYS A 25 -1.55 6.76 19.66
CA LYS A 25 -1.98 7.80 20.61
C LYS A 25 -1.54 9.16 20.09
N ASP A 26 -2.50 10.08 19.98
CA ASP A 26 -2.32 11.49 19.59
C ASP A 26 -1.34 11.65 18.40
N LEU A 27 -1.49 10.81 17.37
CA LEU A 27 -0.63 10.88 16.20
C LEU A 27 -0.94 12.17 15.42
N GLN A 28 0.08 13.02 15.35
CA GLN A 28 0.07 14.23 14.55
C GLN A 28 1.24 14.14 13.57
N LEU A 29 0.93 14.09 12.27
CA LEU A 29 1.93 13.91 11.24
C LEU A 29 1.45 14.60 9.96
N ASP A 30 2.27 15.50 9.44
CA ASP A 30 2.07 16.12 8.15
C ASP A 30 3.13 15.59 7.17
N ILE A 31 2.70 15.19 5.97
CA ILE A 31 3.56 14.69 4.90
C ILE A 31 3.34 15.57 3.69
N GLU A 32 4.43 16.07 3.12
CA GLU A 32 4.39 16.93 1.92
C GLU A 32 4.11 16.11 0.65
N GLU A 33 3.59 16.75 -0.36
CA GLU A 33 3.41 16.14 -1.67
C GLU A 33 4.77 15.73 -2.27
N GLY A 34 4.92 14.44 -2.62
CA GLY A 34 6.16 13.88 -3.16
C GLY A 34 7.22 13.52 -2.12
N GLU A 35 6.93 13.68 -0.84
CA GLU A 35 7.86 13.33 0.24
C GLU A 35 7.97 11.81 0.39
N PHE A 36 9.20 11.34 0.68
CA PHE A 36 9.47 9.95 1.06
C PHE A 36 9.63 9.88 2.57
N VAL A 37 8.72 9.16 3.24
CA VAL A 37 8.68 9.04 4.70
C VAL A 37 8.93 7.59 5.12
N THR A 38 9.78 7.41 6.13
CA THR A 38 10.03 6.10 6.76
C THR A 38 9.57 6.12 8.20
N MET A 39 8.75 5.14 8.57
CA MET A 39 8.30 4.92 9.95
C MET A 39 9.16 3.85 10.62
N LEU A 40 9.91 4.24 11.63
CA LEU A 40 10.78 3.36 12.41
C LEU A 40 10.17 3.06 13.79
N GLY A 41 10.42 1.88 14.30
CA GLY A 41 10.01 1.49 15.64
C GLY A 41 9.94 -0.04 15.81
N PRO A 42 9.89 -0.54 17.05
CA PRO A 42 9.83 -1.97 17.32
C PRO A 42 8.53 -2.61 16.78
N SER A 43 8.53 -3.94 16.74
CA SER A 43 7.31 -4.69 16.42
C SER A 43 6.18 -4.32 17.41
N GLY A 44 4.96 -4.13 16.89
CA GLY A 44 3.82 -3.75 17.74
C GLY A 44 3.71 -2.26 18.10
N SER A 45 4.60 -1.39 17.57
CA SER A 45 4.55 0.06 17.86
C SER A 45 3.50 0.84 17.04
N GLY A 46 2.57 0.18 16.36
CA GLY A 46 1.49 0.84 15.63
C GLY A 46 1.80 1.28 14.20
N LYS A 47 3.01 1.03 13.66
CA LYS A 47 3.38 1.43 12.28
C LYS A 47 2.42 0.90 11.23
N THR A 48 2.18 -0.40 11.22
CA THR A 48 1.24 -1.05 10.31
C THR A 48 -0.18 -0.53 10.51
N THR A 49 -0.58 -0.28 11.75
CA THR A 49 -1.90 0.30 12.07
C THR A 49 -2.07 1.68 11.45
N CYS A 50 -1.05 2.54 11.51
CA CYS A 50 -1.09 3.86 10.86
C CYS A 50 -1.27 3.73 9.34
N LEU A 51 -0.51 2.84 8.68
CA LEU A 51 -0.66 2.59 7.25
C LEU A 51 -2.03 2.01 6.90
N MET A 52 -2.56 1.10 7.72
CA MET A 52 -3.90 0.53 7.55
C MET A 52 -5.00 1.59 7.71
N MET A 53 -4.85 2.52 8.65
CA MET A 53 -5.79 3.64 8.80
C MET A 53 -5.73 4.59 7.60
N LEU A 54 -4.53 4.91 7.10
CA LEU A 54 -4.38 5.74 5.90
C LEU A 54 -4.99 5.06 4.66
N ALA A 55 -4.75 3.78 4.48
CA ALA A 55 -5.29 3.01 3.35
C ALA A 55 -6.80 2.70 3.47
N GLY A 56 -7.39 2.82 4.68
CA GLY A 56 -8.82 2.62 4.92
C GLY A 56 -9.24 1.21 5.32
N PHE A 57 -8.28 0.35 5.66
CA PHE A 57 -8.56 -0.98 6.21
C PHE A 57 -8.83 -0.95 7.71
N GLU A 58 -8.43 0.14 8.37
CA GLU A 58 -8.73 0.42 9.77
C GLU A 58 -9.32 1.83 9.89
N THR A 59 -10.20 2.03 10.87
CA THR A 59 -10.79 3.34 11.16
C THR A 59 -10.14 3.90 12.42
N PRO A 60 -9.74 5.18 12.45
CA PRO A 60 -9.34 5.84 13.67
C PRO A 60 -10.42 5.74 14.76
N THR A 61 -10.01 5.59 16.02
CA THR A 61 -10.92 5.67 17.16
C THR A 61 -11.30 7.13 17.43
N ASN A 62 -10.31 8.03 17.36
CA ASN A 62 -10.49 9.47 17.44
C ASN A 62 -9.57 10.15 16.42
N GLY A 63 -9.81 11.43 16.19
CA GLY A 63 -9.03 12.23 15.23
C GLY A 63 -9.48 12.00 13.80
N GLU A 64 -8.76 12.60 12.86
CA GLU A 64 -9.07 12.53 11.44
C GLU A 64 -7.81 12.41 10.59
N ILE A 65 -7.97 11.76 9.45
CA ILE A 65 -6.91 11.66 8.43
C ILE A 65 -7.36 12.43 7.19
N TYR A 66 -6.49 13.29 6.70
CA TYR A 66 -6.74 14.08 5.49
C TYR A 66 -5.80 13.65 4.37
N LEU A 67 -6.32 13.62 3.17
CA LEU A 67 -5.56 13.44 1.93
C LEU A 67 -5.92 14.59 0.99
N ASP A 68 -4.94 15.37 0.61
CA ASP A 68 -5.12 16.58 -0.22
C ASP A 68 -6.22 17.51 0.33
N GLY A 69 -6.22 17.74 1.66
CA GLY A 69 -7.18 18.58 2.36
C GLY A 69 -8.57 17.96 2.55
N LYS A 70 -8.81 16.74 2.10
CA LYS A 70 -10.10 16.03 2.26
C LYS A 70 -10.02 15.01 3.37
N ALA A 71 -10.97 15.02 4.30
CA ALA A 71 -11.13 13.97 5.31
C ALA A 71 -11.43 12.63 4.65
N ILE A 72 -10.67 11.59 4.99
CA ILE A 72 -10.77 10.28 4.34
C ILE A 72 -11.18 9.13 5.26
N SER A 73 -11.32 9.34 6.57
CA SER A 73 -11.60 8.25 7.52
C SER A 73 -12.92 7.52 7.23
N SER A 74 -13.91 8.19 6.66
CA SER A 74 -15.18 7.60 6.22
C SER A 74 -15.18 7.05 4.80
N ILE A 75 -14.10 7.28 4.04
CA ILE A 75 -14.00 6.86 2.64
C ILE A 75 -13.47 5.42 2.58
N PRO A 76 -14.15 4.48 1.87
CA PRO A 76 -13.67 3.12 1.75
C PRO A 76 -12.36 3.03 0.97
N PRO A 77 -11.51 1.99 1.20
CA PRO A 77 -10.17 1.87 0.62
C PRO A 77 -10.11 2.07 -0.89
N HIS A 78 -11.01 1.42 -1.63
CA HIS A 78 -11.04 1.46 -3.09
C HIS A 78 -11.37 2.84 -3.70
N LYS A 79 -11.83 3.78 -2.88
CA LYS A 79 -12.17 5.16 -3.31
C LYS A 79 -11.13 6.20 -2.88
N ARG A 80 -10.11 5.81 -2.10
CA ARG A 80 -9.07 6.74 -1.62
C ARG A 80 -7.99 7.05 -2.65
N GLY A 81 -7.85 6.22 -3.70
CA GLY A 81 -6.80 6.40 -4.71
C GLY A 81 -5.38 6.10 -4.21
N ILE A 82 -5.25 5.38 -3.10
CA ILE A 82 -3.97 5.02 -2.47
C ILE A 82 -3.58 3.61 -2.92
N GLY A 83 -2.34 3.44 -3.36
CA GLY A 83 -1.73 2.12 -3.56
C GLY A 83 -1.07 1.63 -2.28
N MET A 84 -1.22 0.34 -1.97
CA MET A 84 -0.59 -0.27 -0.80
C MET A 84 0.06 -1.59 -1.19
N VAL A 85 1.30 -1.81 -0.72
CA VAL A 85 1.99 -3.10 -0.81
C VAL A 85 1.93 -3.76 0.56
N PHE A 86 1.28 -4.93 0.63
CA PHE A 86 1.16 -5.70 1.87
C PHE A 86 2.43 -6.53 2.12
N GLN A 87 2.72 -6.80 3.38
CA GLN A 87 3.88 -7.60 3.78
C GLN A 87 3.86 -9.02 3.22
N ASN A 88 2.66 -9.58 2.97
CA ASN A 88 2.45 -10.90 2.34
C ASN A 88 2.18 -10.80 0.83
N TYR A 89 2.45 -9.61 0.24
CA TYR A 89 2.26 -9.28 -1.19
C TYR A 89 0.82 -9.37 -1.69
N ALA A 90 -0.13 -9.96 -0.96
CA ALA A 90 -1.57 -10.09 -1.27
C ALA A 90 -1.87 -10.61 -2.69
N LEU A 91 -1.07 -11.55 -3.18
CA LEU A 91 -1.28 -12.17 -4.49
C LEU A 91 -2.47 -13.12 -4.45
N PHE A 92 -3.19 -13.21 -5.56
CA PHE A 92 -4.21 -14.22 -5.79
C PHE A 92 -3.54 -15.54 -6.18
N PRO A 93 -3.49 -16.55 -5.30
CA PRO A 93 -2.71 -17.77 -5.53
C PRO A 93 -3.28 -18.66 -6.65
N HIS A 94 -4.55 -18.49 -6.98
CA HIS A 94 -5.27 -19.21 -8.04
C HIS A 94 -5.23 -18.50 -9.40
N MET A 95 -4.53 -17.40 -9.51
CA MET A 95 -4.33 -16.62 -10.74
C MET A 95 -2.86 -16.68 -11.16
N THR A 96 -2.61 -16.71 -12.46
CA THR A 96 -1.26 -16.56 -13.01
C THR A 96 -0.66 -15.19 -12.70
N VAL A 97 0.63 -15.03 -12.96
CA VAL A 97 1.31 -13.72 -12.86
C VAL A 97 0.61 -12.69 -13.76
N TYR A 98 0.30 -13.06 -15.00
CA TYR A 98 -0.45 -12.19 -15.91
C TYR A 98 -1.81 -11.79 -15.34
N GLU A 99 -2.59 -12.74 -14.82
CA GLU A 99 -3.93 -12.48 -14.28
C GLU A 99 -3.88 -11.58 -13.03
N ASN A 100 -2.88 -11.76 -12.16
CA ASN A 100 -2.65 -10.89 -11.02
C ASN A 100 -2.37 -9.45 -11.48
N LEU A 101 -1.52 -9.25 -12.50
CA LEU A 101 -1.21 -7.94 -13.05
C LEU A 101 -2.39 -7.34 -13.84
N ALA A 102 -3.17 -8.17 -14.52
CA ALA A 102 -4.35 -7.74 -15.28
C ALA A 102 -5.54 -7.35 -14.39
N PHE A 103 -5.64 -7.92 -13.19
CA PHE A 103 -6.78 -7.70 -12.30
C PHE A 103 -7.08 -6.21 -12.03
N PRO A 104 -6.12 -5.39 -11.54
CA PRO A 104 -6.37 -3.98 -11.29
C PRO A 104 -6.66 -3.17 -12.55
N LEU A 105 -6.13 -3.58 -13.70
CA LEU A 105 -6.38 -2.93 -14.98
C LEU A 105 -7.81 -3.20 -15.47
N ARG A 106 -8.29 -4.43 -15.28
CA ARG A 106 -9.71 -4.81 -15.58
C ARG A 106 -10.69 -4.05 -14.69
N VAL A 107 -10.41 -3.94 -13.38
CA VAL A 107 -11.24 -3.17 -12.44
C VAL A 107 -11.35 -1.70 -12.89
N ARG A 108 -10.29 -1.14 -13.44
CA ARG A 108 -10.25 0.22 -14.01
C ARG A 108 -10.78 0.31 -15.43
N LYS A 109 -11.28 -0.79 -15.99
CA LYS A 109 -11.84 -0.88 -17.36
C LYS A 109 -10.83 -0.47 -18.45
N ILE A 110 -9.55 -0.72 -18.24
CA ILE A 110 -8.50 -0.49 -19.23
C ILE A 110 -8.71 -1.49 -20.39
N PRO A 111 -8.71 -1.05 -21.67
CA PRO A 111 -8.79 -1.94 -22.81
C PRO A 111 -7.69 -2.99 -22.81
N LYS A 112 -8.00 -4.20 -23.29
CA LYS A 112 -7.07 -5.34 -23.23
C LYS A 112 -5.72 -5.05 -23.88
N ASP A 113 -5.72 -4.45 -25.08
CA ASP A 113 -4.49 -4.15 -25.81
C ASP A 113 -3.56 -3.18 -25.04
N GLU A 114 -4.15 -2.22 -24.34
CA GLU A 114 -3.40 -1.29 -23.48
C GLU A 114 -2.93 -2.00 -22.21
N ALA A 115 -3.76 -2.85 -21.63
CA ALA A 115 -3.41 -3.63 -20.45
C ALA A 115 -2.24 -4.57 -20.74
N ASP A 116 -2.25 -5.28 -21.87
CA ASP A 116 -1.18 -6.19 -22.29
C ASP A 116 0.16 -5.44 -22.41
N LYS A 117 0.18 -4.27 -23.05
CA LYS A 117 1.39 -3.44 -23.15
C LYS A 117 1.93 -2.99 -21.78
N LYS A 118 1.04 -2.63 -20.85
CA LYS A 118 1.43 -2.25 -19.49
C LYS A 118 2.00 -3.42 -18.71
N ILE A 119 1.41 -4.61 -18.86
CA ILE A 119 1.88 -5.85 -18.22
C ILE A 119 3.25 -6.25 -18.76
N ASP A 120 3.43 -6.28 -20.07
CA ASP A 120 4.72 -6.61 -20.69
C ASP A 120 5.82 -5.64 -20.24
N LYS A 121 5.51 -4.35 -20.20
CA LYS A 121 6.43 -3.34 -19.68
C LYS A 121 6.79 -3.60 -18.21
N ALA A 122 5.81 -3.88 -17.37
CA ALA A 122 6.04 -4.15 -15.94
C ALA A 122 6.92 -5.40 -15.73
N LEU A 123 6.64 -6.48 -16.45
CA LEU A 123 7.45 -7.71 -16.41
C LEU A 123 8.88 -7.47 -16.89
N SER A 124 9.05 -6.63 -17.92
CA SER A 124 10.37 -6.25 -18.44
C SER A 124 11.18 -5.46 -17.42
N MET A 125 10.55 -4.54 -16.69
CA MET A 125 11.22 -3.71 -15.68
C MET A 125 11.82 -4.52 -14.53
N VAL A 126 11.23 -5.69 -14.22
CA VAL A 126 11.69 -6.59 -13.15
C VAL A 126 12.36 -7.87 -13.67
N SER A 127 12.69 -7.92 -14.98
CA SER A 127 13.35 -9.07 -15.64
C SER A 127 12.57 -10.40 -15.49
N LEU A 128 11.24 -10.33 -15.51
CA LEU A 128 10.33 -11.49 -15.44
C LEU A 128 9.63 -11.78 -16.77
N GLN A 129 10.22 -11.40 -17.89
CA GLN A 129 9.73 -11.77 -19.23
C GLN A 129 9.64 -13.31 -19.32
N GLY A 130 8.54 -13.83 -19.85
CA GLY A 130 8.29 -15.26 -19.97
C GLY A 130 7.69 -15.92 -18.70
N PHE A 131 7.47 -15.17 -17.63
CA PHE A 131 6.83 -15.69 -16.41
C PHE A 131 5.30 -15.44 -16.34
N ALA A 132 4.75 -14.76 -17.33
CA ALA A 132 3.33 -14.34 -17.35
C ALA A 132 2.36 -15.49 -17.10
N SER A 133 2.61 -16.68 -17.66
CA SER A 133 1.75 -17.86 -17.53
C SER A 133 1.98 -18.68 -16.26
N ARG A 134 3.00 -18.34 -15.45
CA ARG A 134 3.28 -19.08 -14.22
C ARG A 134 2.29 -18.71 -13.11
N MET A 135 1.99 -19.69 -12.27
CA MET A 135 1.28 -19.44 -11.01
C MET A 135 2.28 -18.84 -10.01
N PRO A 136 1.84 -17.91 -9.13
CA PRO A 136 2.63 -17.53 -7.97
C PRO A 136 2.78 -18.78 -7.11
N GLY A 137 3.92 -19.45 -7.23
CA GLY A 137 4.25 -20.56 -6.35
C GLY A 137 4.47 -20.07 -4.93
N PRO A 138 4.59 -20.96 -3.92
CA PRO A 138 5.15 -20.59 -2.64
C PRO A 138 6.58 -20.12 -2.91
N VAL A 139 6.73 -18.82 -3.14
CA VAL A 139 8.05 -18.20 -3.22
C VAL A 139 8.64 -18.40 -1.83
N SER A 140 9.61 -19.27 -1.73
CA SER A 140 10.30 -19.47 -0.46
C SER A 140 10.86 -18.10 -0.08
N TYR A 141 10.48 -17.61 1.08
CA TYR A 141 10.94 -16.33 1.64
C TYR A 141 12.48 -16.17 1.62
N THR A 142 13.21 -17.25 1.44
CA THR A 142 14.65 -17.30 1.27
C THR A 142 15.15 -16.70 -0.05
N HIS A 143 14.38 -16.74 -1.14
CA HIS A 143 14.77 -16.15 -2.43
C HIS A 143 14.53 -14.64 -2.51
N LEU A 144 13.49 -14.14 -1.84
CA LEU A 144 13.21 -12.69 -1.78
C LEU A 144 14.19 -11.97 -0.84
N ARG A 145 14.57 -12.57 0.29
CA ARG A 145 15.63 -12.03 1.17
C ARG A 145 17.00 -11.96 0.49
N ALA A 146 17.31 -12.87 -0.43
CA ALA A 146 18.58 -12.85 -1.14
C ALA A 146 18.75 -11.67 -2.10
N HIS A 147 17.65 -11.03 -2.52
CA HIS A 147 17.70 -9.81 -3.34
C HIS A 147 17.73 -8.52 -2.51
N GLU A 148 17.19 -8.53 -1.29
CA GLU A 148 17.23 -7.37 -0.38
C GLU A 148 18.60 -7.16 0.29
N THR A 149 19.43 -8.21 0.41
CA THR A 149 20.75 -8.16 1.05
C THR A 149 21.93 -7.96 0.10
N ARG A 150 21.69 -7.65 -1.17
CA ARG A 150 22.74 -7.48 -2.19
C ARG A 150 23.10 -6.02 -2.50
N TYR A 151 22.81 -5.10 -1.59
CA TYR A 151 23.31 -3.73 -1.61
C TYR A 151 24.10 -3.47 -0.33
N ASP A 152 25.28 -4.07 -0.27
CA ASP A 152 26.43 -3.60 0.52
C ASP A 152 27.55 -3.24 -0.46
#